data_87212647b1f5ba6cc0c535a1f9fbeeca
#
_entry.id   87212647b1f5ba6cc0c535a1f9fbeeca
#
_cell.length_a   1.000
_cell.length_b   1.000
_cell.length_c   1.000
_cell.angle_alpha   90.00
_cell.angle_beta   90.00
_cell.angle_gamma   90.00
#
_symmetry.space_group_name_H-M   'P 1'
#
loop_
_entity.id
_entity.type
_entity.pdbx_description
1 polymer ?
#
loop_
_entity_poly.entity_id
_entity_poly.type
_entity_poly.pdbx_seq_one_letter_code
_entity_poly.pdbx_strand_id
1 'polypeptide(L)'
;GITYGDGYSTFNDPLFRSAELYLMAAEAIVKGATGAKLGTADVYYNIVLDRALGTNKGKSPNRATNPGNVLDPLTNITSYRATPATINIDMILDEYGREFLGEGNERWYQLKRTGKLLERATKFNGWTAWGRAGAQQIAAKHYLRPIPQGMLDNSSPRIEQNPGY
;
A
#
# COMPACT_ATOMS: atom_id res chain seq x y z
N GLY A 1 -29.94 14.54 -14.08
CA GLY A 1 -28.79 15.38 -13.83
C GLY A 1 -28.18 14.99 -12.49
N ILE A 2 -26.93 14.54 -12.48
CA ILE A 2 -26.21 14.29 -11.24
C ILE A 2 -25.74 15.64 -10.75
N THR A 3 -26.34 16.14 -9.68
CA THR A 3 -25.90 17.37 -9.02
C THR A 3 -24.66 17.03 -8.17
N TYR A 4 -23.48 17.43 -8.65
CA TYR A 4 -22.27 17.48 -7.84
C TYR A 4 -22.42 18.63 -6.82
N GLY A 5 -23.06 18.41 -5.69
CA GLY A 5 -23.32 19.50 -4.77
C GLY A 5 -23.33 19.14 -3.29
N ASP A 6 -23.65 17.94 -2.99
CA ASP A 6 -23.74 17.53 -1.60
C ASP A 6 -22.55 16.60 -1.30
N GLY A 7 -21.62 17.07 -0.50
CA GLY A 7 -20.40 16.34 -0.11
C GLY A 7 -20.66 15.08 0.73
N TYR A 8 -21.80 14.44 0.53
CA TYR A 8 -22.17 13.19 1.16
C TYR A 8 -22.04 12.06 0.14
N SER A 9 -20.96 11.29 0.26
CA SER A 9 -20.85 10.01 -0.43
C SER A 9 -21.87 9.04 0.16
N THR A 10 -22.66 8.41 -0.70
CA THR A 10 -23.56 7.30 -0.31
C THR A 10 -22.82 5.96 -0.25
N PHE A 11 -21.54 5.95 -0.59
CA PHE A 11 -20.69 4.76 -0.51
C PHE A 11 -20.09 4.63 0.89
N ASN A 12 -20.17 3.43 1.44
CA ASN A 12 -19.42 3.10 2.65
C ASN A 12 -17.93 3.15 2.35
N ASP A 13 -17.20 3.98 3.07
CA ASP A 13 -15.73 3.95 3.04
C ASP A 13 -15.25 2.74 3.86
N PRO A 14 -14.62 1.74 3.24
CA PRO A 14 -14.17 0.57 3.98
C PRO A 14 -12.99 0.94 4.87
N LEU A 15 -13.19 0.89 6.18
CA LEU A 15 -12.11 1.09 7.15
C LEU A 15 -11.08 -0.05 7.12
N PHE A 16 -11.53 -1.23 6.71
CA PHE A 16 -10.71 -2.43 6.70
C PHE A 16 -11.26 -3.49 5.74
N ARG A 17 -10.40 -4.15 4.98
CA ARG A 17 -10.78 -5.20 4.03
C ARG A 17 -10.02 -6.51 4.29
N SER A 18 -10.64 -7.65 3.96
CA SER A 18 -10.03 -8.97 4.14
C SER A 18 -8.68 -9.13 3.42
N ALA A 19 -8.48 -8.47 2.28
CA ALA A 19 -7.19 -8.48 1.57
C ALA A 19 -6.04 -7.99 2.46
N GLU A 20 -6.30 -7.00 3.32
CA GLU A 20 -5.31 -6.49 4.25
C GLU A 20 -4.87 -7.54 5.27
N LEU A 21 -5.82 -8.34 5.80
CA LEU A 21 -5.49 -9.44 6.72
C LEU A 21 -4.54 -10.45 6.09
N TYR A 22 -4.77 -10.81 4.83
CA TYR A 22 -3.89 -11.73 4.12
C TYR A 22 -2.49 -11.16 3.94
N LEU A 23 -2.36 -9.90 3.55
CA LEU A 23 -1.06 -9.25 3.39
C LEU A 23 -0.36 -9.04 4.74
N MET A 24 -1.11 -8.71 5.81
CA MET A 24 -0.56 -8.64 7.18
C MET A 24 -0.05 -10.00 7.66
N ALA A 25 -0.78 -11.07 7.37
CA ALA A 25 -0.35 -12.43 7.71
C ALA A 25 0.93 -12.80 6.94
N ALA A 26 0.98 -12.52 5.65
CA ALA A 26 2.18 -12.73 4.84
C ALA A 26 3.38 -11.97 5.41
N GLU A 27 3.19 -10.70 5.78
CA GLU A 27 4.24 -9.89 6.40
C GLU A 27 4.71 -10.47 7.74
N ALA A 28 3.77 -10.86 8.59
CA ALA A 28 4.11 -11.44 9.89
C ALA A 28 4.96 -12.71 9.74
N ILE A 29 4.61 -13.58 8.79
CA ILE A 29 5.36 -14.81 8.51
C ILE A 29 6.76 -14.48 7.98
N VAL A 30 6.89 -13.54 7.04
CA VAL A 30 8.20 -13.09 6.53
C VAL A 30 9.07 -12.53 7.66
N LYS A 31 8.45 -11.94 8.68
CA LYS A 31 9.13 -11.43 9.89
C LYS A 31 9.35 -12.49 10.97
N GLY A 32 9.06 -13.76 10.69
CA GLY A 32 9.35 -14.88 11.57
C GLY A 32 8.18 -15.37 12.42
N ALA A 33 6.97 -14.91 12.18
CA ALA A 33 5.80 -15.48 12.85
C ALA A 33 5.57 -16.95 12.42
N THR A 34 5.15 -17.77 13.37
CA THR A 34 4.88 -19.20 13.19
C THR A 34 3.41 -19.51 13.48
N GLY A 35 2.97 -20.73 13.15
CA GLY A 35 1.61 -21.21 13.43
C GLY A 35 0.55 -20.74 12.43
N ALA A 36 0.96 -20.26 11.26
CA ALA A 36 0.04 -19.86 10.19
C ALA A 36 -0.76 -21.07 9.67
N LYS A 37 -2.08 -20.92 9.58
CA LYS A 37 -3.00 -22.03 9.26
C LYS A 37 -3.06 -22.38 7.77
N LEU A 38 -2.84 -21.41 6.88
CA LEU A 38 -2.97 -21.62 5.44
C LEU A 38 -1.65 -21.99 4.76
N GLY A 39 -0.52 -21.86 5.46
CA GLY A 39 0.80 -22.21 4.93
C GLY A 39 1.82 -21.08 5.05
N THR A 40 2.71 -20.99 4.07
CA THR A 40 3.80 -20.02 4.00
C THR A 40 3.32 -18.64 3.53
N ALA A 41 4.18 -17.62 3.67
CA ALA A 41 3.83 -16.23 3.36
C ALA A 41 3.35 -16.02 1.91
N ASP A 42 3.95 -16.75 0.97
CA ASP A 42 3.58 -16.70 -0.44
C ASP A 42 2.15 -17.19 -0.70
N VAL A 43 1.64 -18.15 0.08
CA VAL A 43 0.26 -18.60 -0.02
C VAL A 43 -0.70 -17.48 0.32
N TYR A 44 -0.48 -16.78 1.42
CA TYR A 44 -1.31 -15.65 1.83
C TYR A 44 -1.24 -14.49 0.82
N TYR A 45 -0.06 -14.18 0.33
CA TYR A 45 0.15 -13.17 -0.70
C TYR A 45 -0.60 -13.51 -2.00
N ASN A 46 -0.44 -14.74 -2.48
CA ASN A 46 -1.05 -15.20 -3.74
C ASN A 46 -2.57 -15.28 -3.67
N ILE A 47 -3.19 -15.43 -2.49
CA ILE A 47 -4.65 -15.34 -2.34
C ILE A 47 -5.17 -13.99 -2.78
N VAL A 48 -4.51 -12.89 -2.40
CA VAL A 48 -4.90 -11.53 -2.80
C VAL A 48 -4.75 -11.37 -4.32
N LEU A 49 -3.63 -11.81 -4.86
CA LEU A 49 -3.36 -11.79 -6.30
C LEU A 49 -4.40 -12.62 -7.09
N ASP A 50 -4.70 -13.84 -6.64
CA ASP A 50 -5.69 -14.72 -7.28
C ASP A 50 -7.10 -14.13 -7.27
N ARG A 51 -7.47 -13.44 -6.20
CA ARG A 51 -8.73 -12.71 -6.13
C ARG A 51 -8.80 -11.59 -7.17
N ALA A 52 -7.73 -10.80 -7.30
CA ALA A 52 -7.66 -9.71 -8.29
C ALA A 52 -7.79 -10.23 -9.72
N LEU A 53 -7.30 -11.46 -9.99
CA LEU A 53 -7.39 -12.12 -11.29
C LEU A 53 -8.76 -12.74 -11.55
N GLY A 54 -9.55 -12.97 -10.52
CA GLY A 54 -10.83 -13.65 -10.59
C GLY A 54 -10.72 -15.12 -11.01
N THR A 55 -11.86 -15.74 -11.27
CA THR A 55 -11.96 -17.13 -11.75
C THR A 55 -11.43 -17.34 -13.17
N ASN A 56 -11.23 -16.26 -13.88
CA ASN A 56 -10.68 -16.24 -15.24
C ASN A 56 -9.15 -16.08 -15.24
N LYS A 57 -8.46 -16.85 -14.41
CA LYS A 57 -6.99 -16.90 -14.46
C LYS A 57 -6.54 -17.12 -15.90
N GLY A 58 -5.97 -16.10 -16.49
CA GLY A 58 -5.56 -16.14 -17.90
C GLY A 58 -6.50 -15.47 -18.89
N LYS A 59 -7.62 -14.89 -18.45
CA LYS A 59 -8.53 -14.13 -19.33
C LYS A 59 -8.89 -12.81 -18.67
N SER A 60 -8.58 -11.68 -19.33
CA SER A 60 -9.11 -10.39 -18.90
C SER A 60 -10.64 -10.46 -18.96
N PRO A 61 -11.37 -10.19 -17.86
CA PRO A 61 -12.84 -10.19 -17.90
C PRO A 61 -13.40 -9.17 -18.90
N ASN A 62 -12.61 -8.17 -19.26
CA ASN A 62 -12.99 -7.13 -20.23
C ASN A 62 -12.53 -7.39 -21.65
N ARG A 63 -11.76 -8.46 -21.91
CA ARG A 63 -11.23 -8.73 -23.26
C ARG A 63 -12.33 -9.14 -24.24
N ALA A 64 -13.36 -9.85 -23.76
CA ALA A 64 -14.50 -10.23 -24.60
C ALA A 64 -15.39 -9.03 -24.97
N THR A 65 -15.44 -8.00 -24.10
CA THR A 65 -16.29 -6.81 -24.26
C THR A 65 -15.53 -5.60 -24.80
N ASN A 66 -14.20 -5.61 -24.70
CA ASN A 66 -13.36 -4.52 -25.21
C ASN A 66 -12.04 -5.06 -25.80
N PRO A 67 -12.08 -5.58 -27.06
CA PRO A 67 -10.93 -6.19 -27.71
C PRO A 67 -9.76 -5.23 -28.00
N GLY A 68 -9.97 -3.92 -27.84
CA GLY A 68 -8.92 -2.89 -27.97
C GLY A 68 -8.18 -2.60 -26.66
N ASN A 69 -8.57 -3.19 -25.56
CA ASN A 69 -7.86 -3.01 -24.30
C ASN A 69 -6.63 -3.92 -24.25
N VAL A 70 -5.51 -3.40 -24.75
CA VAL A 70 -4.23 -4.10 -24.96
C VAL A 70 -3.49 -4.42 -23.64
N LEU A 71 -4.05 -4.05 -22.49
CA LEU A 71 -3.53 -4.51 -21.22
C LEU A 71 -3.95 -5.99 -21.06
N ASP A 72 -3.13 -6.86 -21.64
CA ASP A 72 -3.13 -8.27 -21.26
C ASP A 72 -2.19 -8.41 -20.06
N PRO A 73 -2.72 -8.26 -18.85
CA PRO A 73 -1.91 -8.35 -17.63
C PRO A 73 -1.43 -9.77 -17.36
N LEU A 74 -1.87 -10.73 -18.15
CA LEU A 74 -1.82 -12.14 -17.80
C LEU A 74 -0.58 -12.84 -18.32
N THR A 75 0.05 -12.32 -19.35
CA THR A 75 1.34 -12.84 -19.81
C THR A 75 2.47 -12.59 -18.78
N ASN A 76 2.31 -11.59 -17.91
CA ASN A 76 3.31 -11.23 -16.92
C ASN A 76 2.93 -11.53 -15.47
N ILE A 77 1.78 -12.15 -15.23
CA ILE A 77 1.31 -12.35 -13.85
C ILE A 77 2.14 -13.36 -13.08
N THR A 78 2.78 -14.28 -13.78
CA THR A 78 3.76 -15.18 -13.17
C THR A 78 4.91 -14.45 -12.53
N SER A 79 5.29 -13.27 -13.04
CA SER A 79 6.34 -12.43 -12.46
C SER A 79 5.94 -11.77 -11.14
N TYR A 80 4.63 -11.62 -10.88
CA TYR A 80 4.10 -11.08 -9.63
C TYR A 80 3.78 -12.16 -8.61
N ARG A 81 3.69 -13.43 -9.01
CA ARG A 81 3.47 -14.52 -8.07
C ARG A 81 4.67 -14.71 -7.17
N ALA A 82 4.37 -14.83 -5.89
CA ALA A 82 5.37 -15.18 -4.90
C ALA A 82 5.56 -16.70 -4.83
N THR A 83 6.75 -17.10 -4.47
CA THR A 83 7.11 -18.44 -4.04
C THR A 83 7.75 -18.34 -2.65
N PRO A 84 7.91 -19.45 -1.89
CA PRO A 84 8.62 -19.42 -0.62
C PRO A 84 10.03 -18.81 -0.70
N ALA A 85 10.68 -18.93 -1.87
CA ALA A 85 12.02 -18.40 -2.11
C ALA A 85 12.04 -16.91 -2.50
N THR A 86 10.95 -16.38 -3.01
CA THR A 86 10.91 -15.00 -3.56
C THR A 86 10.16 -14.02 -2.68
N ILE A 87 9.21 -14.52 -1.85
CA ILE A 87 8.39 -13.65 -1.01
C ILE A 87 9.25 -12.84 -0.03
N ASN A 88 9.05 -11.54 -0.02
CA ASN A 88 9.75 -10.62 0.87
C ASN A 88 8.89 -9.40 1.18
N ILE A 89 9.37 -8.55 2.08
CA ILE A 89 8.65 -7.34 2.51
C ILE A 89 8.39 -6.38 1.34
N ASP A 90 9.32 -6.26 0.41
CA ASP A 90 9.15 -5.33 -0.71
C ASP A 90 8.03 -5.79 -1.67
N MET A 91 7.94 -7.09 -1.97
CA MET A 91 6.82 -7.65 -2.73
C MET A 91 5.48 -7.40 -2.04
N ILE A 92 5.41 -7.62 -0.73
CA ILE A 92 4.19 -7.40 0.05
C ILE A 92 3.80 -5.92 0.04
N LEU A 93 4.76 -5.02 0.19
CA LEU A 93 4.51 -3.58 0.12
C LEU A 93 4.07 -3.12 -1.29
N ASP A 94 4.58 -3.76 -2.34
CA ASP A 94 4.13 -3.48 -3.71
C ASP A 94 2.68 -3.91 -3.91
N GLU A 95 2.31 -5.08 -3.36
CA GLU A 95 0.92 -5.54 -3.42
C GLU A 95 -0.03 -4.66 -2.62
N TYR A 96 0.36 -4.21 -1.44
CA TYR A 96 -0.39 -3.19 -0.71
C TYR A 96 -0.64 -1.93 -1.57
N GLY A 97 0.38 -1.49 -2.30
CA GLY A 97 0.26 -0.33 -3.19
C GLY A 97 -0.71 -0.55 -4.35
N ARG A 98 -0.77 -1.76 -4.90
CA ARG A 98 -1.69 -2.12 -5.99
C ARG A 98 -3.11 -2.34 -5.49
N GLU A 99 -3.25 -3.12 -4.43
CA GLU A 99 -4.55 -3.55 -3.90
C GLU A 99 -5.36 -2.41 -3.28
N PHE A 100 -4.67 -1.45 -2.63
CA PHE A 100 -5.29 -0.35 -1.89
C PHE A 100 -5.05 1.02 -2.55
N LEU A 101 -4.80 1.05 -3.85
CA LEU A 101 -4.61 2.29 -4.59
C LEU A 101 -5.88 3.15 -4.54
N GLY A 102 -5.76 4.34 -3.97
CA GLY A 102 -6.90 5.26 -3.81
C GLY A 102 -7.79 4.98 -2.61
N GLU A 103 -7.47 3.98 -1.80
CA GLU A 103 -8.16 3.67 -0.56
C GLU A 103 -7.33 4.16 0.65
N GLY A 104 -7.93 5.00 1.49
CA GLY A 104 -7.36 5.44 2.76
C GLY A 104 -5.94 6.04 2.74
N ASN A 105 -5.40 6.29 3.92
CA ASN A 105 -4.07 6.87 4.12
C ASN A 105 -3.05 5.86 4.70
N GLU A 106 -3.31 4.57 4.53
CA GLU A 106 -2.55 3.50 5.19
C GLU A 106 -1.10 3.38 4.72
N ARG A 107 -0.79 3.89 3.51
CA ARG A 107 0.53 3.72 2.88
C ARG A 107 1.68 4.25 3.73
N TRP A 108 1.51 5.42 4.36
CA TRP A 108 2.54 5.99 5.22
C TRP A 108 2.83 5.10 6.44
N TYR A 109 1.78 4.57 7.06
CA TYR A 109 1.89 3.67 8.21
C TYR A 109 2.55 2.34 7.84
N GLN A 110 2.19 1.75 6.70
CA GLN A 110 2.79 0.53 6.19
C GLN A 110 4.30 0.70 5.97
N LEU A 111 4.70 1.78 5.30
CA LEU A 111 6.10 2.08 5.03
C LEU A 111 6.89 2.42 6.31
N LYS A 112 6.27 3.16 7.22
CA LYS A 112 6.87 3.48 8.52
C LYS A 112 7.09 2.22 9.35
N ARG A 113 6.05 1.40 9.51
CA ARG A 113 6.06 0.17 10.32
C ARG A 113 7.10 -0.84 9.83
N THR A 114 7.31 -0.90 8.54
CA THR A 114 8.29 -1.81 7.92
C THR A 114 9.69 -1.23 7.84
N GLY A 115 9.91 0.03 8.24
CA GLY A 115 11.19 0.73 8.12
C GLY A 115 11.56 1.13 6.68
N LYS A 116 10.61 1.02 5.75
CA LYS A 116 10.84 1.24 4.31
C LYS A 116 10.45 2.63 3.81
N LEU A 117 10.05 3.54 4.71
CA LEU A 117 9.53 4.85 4.32
C LEU A 117 10.53 5.65 3.47
N LEU A 118 11.76 5.83 3.97
CA LEU A 118 12.75 6.65 3.27
C LEU A 118 13.19 6.00 1.96
N GLU A 119 13.52 4.72 2.01
CA GLU A 119 13.98 3.95 0.85
C GLU A 119 12.96 4.02 -0.29
N ARG A 120 11.71 3.69 0.00
CA ARG A 120 10.67 3.59 -1.04
C ARG A 120 10.17 4.95 -1.50
N ALA A 121 10.06 5.92 -0.60
CA ALA A 121 9.69 7.27 -1.00
C ALA A 121 10.77 7.91 -1.88
N THR A 122 12.06 7.71 -1.56
CA THR A 122 13.16 8.16 -2.42
C THR A 122 13.14 7.48 -3.78
N LYS A 123 12.90 6.17 -3.82
CA LYS A 123 12.92 5.38 -5.05
C LYS A 123 11.74 5.65 -5.97
N PHE A 124 10.54 5.80 -5.40
CA PHE A 124 9.29 5.83 -6.16
C PHE A 124 8.58 7.19 -6.16
N ASN A 125 9.03 8.14 -5.35
CA ASN A 125 8.48 9.48 -5.39
C ASN A 125 8.98 10.20 -6.64
N GLY A 126 8.28 10.00 -7.75
CA GLY A 126 8.65 10.41 -9.10
C GLY A 126 8.71 11.93 -9.37
N TRP A 127 8.79 12.72 -8.31
CA TRP A 127 8.85 14.17 -8.43
C TRP A 127 10.07 14.64 -9.25
N THR A 128 11.21 13.94 -9.10
CA THR A 128 12.40 14.17 -9.89
C THR A 128 12.25 13.69 -11.35
N ALA A 129 11.52 12.60 -11.57
CA ALA A 129 11.24 12.07 -12.92
C ALA A 129 10.35 13.00 -13.75
N TRP A 130 9.58 13.88 -13.10
CA TRP A 130 8.69 14.85 -13.75
C TRP A 130 9.35 16.23 -13.94
N GLY A 131 10.67 16.33 -13.72
CA GLY A 131 11.43 17.56 -13.93
C GLY A 131 11.08 18.72 -12.99
N ARG A 132 10.36 18.45 -11.91
CA ARG A 132 10.07 19.48 -10.91
C ARG A 132 11.24 19.61 -9.94
N ALA A 133 12.02 20.65 -10.14
CA ALA A 133 13.02 21.07 -9.17
C ALA A 133 12.32 21.38 -7.82
N GLY A 134 12.81 20.80 -6.72
CA GLY A 134 12.25 21.05 -5.39
C GLY A 134 11.41 19.89 -4.82
N ALA A 135 11.59 18.68 -5.32
CA ALA A 135 11.11 17.50 -4.61
C ALA A 135 11.55 17.59 -3.16
N GLN A 136 10.60 17.70 -2.25
CA GLN A 136 10.90 17.73 -0.83
C GLN A 136 11.63 16.44 -0.50
N GLN A 137 12.89 16.57 -0.12
CA GLN A 137 13.70 15.42 0.24
C GLN A 137 13.10 14.80 1.49
N ILE A 138 12.69 13.56 1.37
CA ILE A 138 12.26 12.81 2.53
C ILE A 138 13.47 12.54 3.44
N ALA A 139 13.31 12.79 4.72
CA ALA A 139 14.36 12.67 5.72
C ALA A 139 13.89 11.88 6.94
N ALA A 140 14.79 11.48 7.81
CA ALA A 140 14.48 10.71 9.01
C ALA A 140 13.38 11.33 9.89
N LYS A 141 13.31 12.65 9.96
CA LYS A 141 12.24 13.35 10.70
C LYS A 141 10.83 12.96 10.24
N HIS A 142 10.67 12.58 8.96
CA HIS A 142 9.36 12.23 8.40
C HIS A 142 8.81 10.88 8.88
N TYR A 143 9.57 10.11 9.67
CA TYR A 143 9.01 9.02 10.46
C TYR A 143 8.09 9.51 11.58
N LEU A 144 8.21 10.76 11.98
CA LEU A 144 7.33 11.45 12.91
C LEU A 144 6.58 12.55 12.17
N ARG A 145 5.54 13.07 12.77
CA ARG A 145 4.84 14.26 12.29
C ARG A 145 5.11 15.41 13.23
N PRO A 146 5.09 16.67 12.74
CA PRO A 146 5.18 17.81 13.65
C PRO A 146 3.99 17.79 14.61
N ILE A 147 4.25 18.10 15.88
CA ILE A 147 3.19 18.31 16.86
C ILE A 147 2.60 19.70 16.58
N PRO A 148 1.26 19.83 16.45
CA PRO A 148 0.62 21.13 16.22
C PRO A 148 1.02 22.15 17.28
N GLN A 149 1.32 23.39 16.86
CA GLN A 149 1.79 24.43 17.76
C GLN A 149 0.84 24.67 18.95
N GLY A 150 -0.48 24.65 18.69
CA GLY A 150 -1.46 24.80 19.76
C GLY A 150 -1.40 23.70 20.83
N MET A 151 -0.92 22.50 20.49
CA MET A 151 -0.67 21.46 21.51
C MET A 151 0.58 21.75 22.33
N LEU A 152 1.64 22.24 21.68
CA LEU A 152 2.87 22.62 22.37
C LEU A 152 2.63 23.77 23.37
N ASP A 153 1.85 24.76 22.95
CA ASP A 153 1.60 25.95 23.75
C ASP A 153 0.66 25.70 24.94
N ASN A 154 -0.27 24.76 24.79
CA ASN A 154 -1.30 24.50 25.80
C ASN A 154 -1.05 23.23 26.64
N SER A 155 0.05 22.50 26.42
CA SER A 155 0.35 21.29 27.19
C SER A 155 0.91 21.60 28.58
N SER A 156 0.46 20.84 29.58
CA SER A 156 1.01 20.84 30.93
C SER A 156 1.13 19.41 31.44
N PRO A 157 2.34 18.89 31.71
CA PRO A 157 3.64 19.57 31.52
C PRO A 157 3.94 19.90 30.05
N ARG A 158 4.81 20.85 29.83
CA ARG A 158 5.21 21.25 28.47
C ARG A 158 5.83 20.08 27.72
N ILE A 159 5.36 19.84 26.51
CA ILE A 159 5.92 18.85 25.59
C ILE A 159 6.86 19.54 24.59
N GLU A 160 7.87 18.81 24.15
CA GLU A 160 8.82 19.28 23.14
C GLU A 160 8.38 18.83 21.74
N GLN A 161 8.77 19.62 20.74
CA GLN A 161 8.54 19.27 19.34
C GLN A 161 9.36 18.04 18.94
N ASN A 162 8.84 17.26 18.01
CA ASN A 162 9.58 16.16 17.43
C ASN A 162 10.87 16.65 16.76
N PRO A 163 11.97 15.88 16.84
CA PRO A 163 13.26 16.29 16.29
C PRO A 163 13.19 16.63 14.81
N GLY A 164 13.76 17.82 14.47
CA GLY A 164 13.86 18.28 13.09
C GLY A 164 12.67 19.12 12.58
N TYR A 165 11.73 19.46 13.46
CA TYR A 165 10.63 20.37 13.17
C TYR A 165 10.74 21.66 13.96
#